data_fb6f959b9bd0cc7473430348b6bb963e
#
_entry.id   fb6f959b9bd0cc7473430348b6bb963e
#
_cell.length_a   1.000
_cell.length_b   1.000
_cell.length_c   1.000
_cell.angle_alpha   90.00
_cell.angle_beta   90.00
_cell.angle_gamma   90.00
#
_symmetry.space_group_name_H-M   'P 1'
#
loop_
_entity.id
_entity.type
_entity.pdbx_description
1 polymer ?
#
loop_
_entity_poly.entity_id
_entity_poly.type
_entity_poly.pdbx_seq_one_letter_code
_entity_poly.pdbx_strand_id
1 'polypeptide(L)'
;WGENITKAGSDEGIKKIVFNTSCYVAPNDNGLAAHDGRRAIEKAMEESGMEYVVIRSMVFMDNLTRFWSKPSITNNNIFAYPCSPELKISWVCLEDVAKFMVASLSSSSMKADKIYVGGPEILLGKDVAEKFSKALDREIIFKSLEPQNFAGAMSKLVTGSEVYEDQSIYGGMAAFYNWYNQQNPSPLAVGMNPLYKSLNVNPTYFEDWIKKHNWDKV
;
A
#
# COMPACT_ATOMS: atom_id res chain seq x y z
N TRP A 1 -14.10 12.16 -9.46
CA TRP A 1 -13.48 11.10 -10.27
C TRP A 1 -14.35 9.84 -10.26
N GLY A 2 -14.77 9.32 -9.08
CA GLY A 2 -15.59 8.11 -8.97
C GLY A 2 -16.87 8.20 -9.78
N GLU A 3 -17.65 9.23 -9.58
CA GLU A 3 -18.90 9.49 -10.29
C GLU A 3 -18.73 9.55 -11.82
N ASN A 4 -17.65 10.23 -12.29
CA ASN A 4 -17.39 10.35 -13.73
C ASN A 4 -17.05 8.99 -14.36
N ILE A 5 -16.22 8.18 -13.66
CA ILE A 5 -15.81 6.85 -14.16
C ILE A 5 -17.00 5.89 -14.15
N THR A 6 -17.79 5.89 -13.06
CA THR A 6 -18.94 5.00 -12.94
C THR A 6 -20.04 5.38 -13.92
N LYS A 7 -20.29 6.70 -14.11
CA LYS A 7 -21.23 7.17 -15.13
C LYS A 7 -20.81 6.77 -16.54
N ALA A 8 -19.57 7.04 -16.93
CA ALA A 8 -19.05 6.67 -18.24
C ALA A 8 -19.11 5.15 -18.46
N GLY A 9 -18.71 4.37 -17.45
CA GLY A 9 -18.81 2.90 -17.51
C GLY A 9 -20.24 2.40 -17.70
N SER A 10 -21.20 3.01 -17.00
CA SER A 10 -22.62 2.68 -17.15
C SER A 10 -23.15 3.04 -18.54
N ASP A 11 -22.82 4.24 -19.03
CA ASP A 11 -23.23 4.73 -20.36
C ASP A 11 -22.70 3.81 -21.48
N GLU A 12 -21.48 3.27 -21.32
CA GLU A 12 -20.84 2.35 -22.27
C GLU A 12 -21.19 0.87 -22.03
N GLY A 13 -22.08 0.57 -21.09
CA GLY A 13 -22.56 -0.79 -20.82
C GLY A 13 -21.52 -1.70 -20.14
N ILE A 14 -20.53 -1.14 -19.47
CA ILE A 14 -19.57 -1.90 -18.64
C ILE A 14 -20.33 -2.63 -17.53
N LYS A 15 -20.08 -3.92 -17.38
CA LYS A 15 -20.81 -4.75 -16.42
C LYS A 15 -20.17 -4.78 -15.05
N LYS A 16 -18.82 -4.68 -14.98
CA LYS A 16 -18.08 -4.81 -13.75
C LYS A 16 -16.86 -3.90 -13.73
N ILE A 17 -16.58 -3.31 -12.56
CA ILE A 17 -15.45 -2.45 -12.31
C ILE A 17 -14.62 -2.97 -11.14
N VAL A 18 -13.29 -2.94 -11.24
CA VAL A 18 -12.38 -3.26 -10.13
C VAL A 18 -11.55 -2.04 -9.80
N PHE A 19 -11.60 -1.62 -8.56
CA PHE A 19 -10.88 -0.44 -8.06
C PHE A 19 -9.83 -0.82 -7.02
N ASN A 20 -8.57 -0.41 -7.25
CA ASN A 20 -7.51 -0.51 -6.26
C ASN A 20 -7.38 0.81 -5.51
N THR A 21 -7.60 0.80 -4.20
CA THR A 21 -7.46 1.98 -3.35
C THR A 21 -6.01 2.42 -3.14
N SER A 22 -5.03 1.58 -3.50
CA SER A 22 -3.58 1.81 -3.30
C SER A 22 -3.15 1.98 -1.84
N CYS A 23 -4.05 1.81 -0.89
CA CYS A 23 -3.79 1.80 0.55
C CYS A 23 -4.98 1.21 1.30
N TYR A 24 -4.78 0.91 2.57
CA TYR A 24 -5.89 0.69 3.50
C TYR A 24 -6.80 1.94 3.53
N VAL A 25 -8.10 1.71 3.67
CA VAL A 25 -9.11 2.76 3.82
C VAL A 25 -9.90 2.49 5.09
N ALA A 26 -9.85 3.43 6.04
CA ALA A 26 -10.64 3.33 7.27
C ALA A 26 -12.15 3.32 6.94
N PRO A 27 -12.95 2.50 7.65
CA PRO A 27 -14.39 2.38 7.35
C PRO A 27 -15.16 3.67 7.61
N ASN A 28 -14.72 4.46 8.59
CA ASN A 28 -15.34 5.72 8.98
C ASN A 28 -14.45 6.89 8.64
N ASP A 29 -15.05 8.08 8.63
CA ASP A 29 -14.32 9.34 8.51
C ASP A 29 -13.29 9.46 9.65
N ASN A 30 -12.07 9.78 9.28
CA ASN A 30 -10.94 9.92 10.20
C ASN A 30 -10.08 11.16 9.91
N GLY A 31 -10.60 12.10 9.12
CA GLY A 31 -9.94 13.36 8.77
C GLY A 31 -8.73 13.21 7.82
N LEU A 32 -8.50 12.02 7.26
CA LEU A 32 -7.43 11.80 6.29
C LEU A 32 -7.99 11.93 4.86
N ALA A 33 -7.66 13.00 4.18
CA ALA A 33 -8.08 13.25 2.79
C ALA A 33 -7.77 12.07 1.85
N ALA A 34 -6.68 11.34 2.12
CA ALA A 34 -6.33 10.12 1.39
C ALA A 34 -7.39 9.01 1.55
N HIS A 35 -8.00 8.86 2.71
CA HIS A 35 -9.07 7.89 2.94
C HIS A 35 -10.41 8.41 2.43
N ASP A 36 -10.72 9.70 2.67
CA ASP A 36 -11.99 10.32 2.30
C ASP A 36 -12.23 10.27 0.78
N GLY A 37 -11.21 10.63 -0.01
CA GLY A 37 -11.28 10.57 -1.46
C GLY A 37 -11.53 9.15 -1.99
N ARG A 38 -10.97 8.14 -1.34
CA ARG A 38 -11.17 6.74 -1.72
C ARG A 38 -12.55 6.23 -1.32
N ARG A 39 -13.04 6.60 -0.13
CA ARG A 39 -14.43 6.29 0.28
C ARG A 39 -15.45 6.91 -0.66
N ALA A 40 -15.21 8.14 -1.14
CA ALA A 40 -16.08 8.78 -2.12
C ALA A 40 -16.12 8.00 -3.45
N ILE A 41 -15.00 7.45 -3.91
CA ILE A 41 -14.97 6.59 -5.09
C ILE A 41 -15.70 5.28 -4.84
N GLU A 42 -15.44 4.62 -3.69
CA GLU A 42 -16.15 3.40 -3.31
C GLU A 42 -17.67 3.60 -3.28
N LYS A 43 -18.12 4.72 -2.70
CA LYS A 43 -19.55 5.08 -2.65
C LYS A 43 -20.14 5.27 -4.05
N ALA A 44 -19.44 5.96 -4.94
CA ALA A 44 -19.89 6.12 -6.32
C ALA A 44 -20.03 4.77 -7.05
N MET A 45 -19.15 3.80 -6.75
CA MET A 45 -19.26 2.45 -7.30
C MET A 45 -20.49 1.71 -6.73
N GLU A 46 -20.73 1.79 -5.44
CA GLU A 46 -21.93 1.21 -4.79
C GLU A 46 -23.24 1.76 -5.39
N GLU A 47 -23.28 3.05 -5.67
CA GLU A 47 -24.46 3.75 -6.20
C GLU A 47 -24.63 3.58 -7.73
N SER A 48 -23.63 3.06 -8.43
CA SER A 48 -23.63 2.96 -9.91
C SER A 48 -24.55 1.88 -10.48
N GLY A 49 -24.93 0.89 -9.68
CA GLY A 49 -25.67 -0.30 -10.13
C GLY A 49 -24.85 -1.32 -10.91
N MET A 50 -23.54 -1.08 -11.17
CA MET A 50 -22.63 -2.04 -11.77
C MET A 50 -22.13 -3.05 -10.73
N GLU A 51 -21.72 -4.24 -11.19
CA GLU A 51 -20.92 -5.11 -10.33
C GLU A 51 -19.58 -4.43 -10.03
N TYR A 52 -19.10 -4.54 -8.80
CA TYR A 52 -17.81 -3.92 -8.43
C TYR A 52 -17.02 -4.77 -7.45
N VAL A 53 -15.68 -4.62 -7.50
CA VAL A 53 -14.79 -5.10 -6.46
C VAL A 53 -13.81 -3.98 -6.07
N VAL A 54 -13.75 -3.69 -4.79
CA VAL A 54 -12.76 -2.76 -4.22
C VAL A 54 -11.63 -3.57 -3.60
N ILE A 55 -10.42 -3.36 -4.11
CA ILE A 55 -9.19 -3.94 -3.56
C ILE A 55 -8.51 -2.90 -2.68
N ARG A 56 -8.58 -3.10 -1.36
CA ARG A 56 -7.90 -2.30 -0.35
C ARG A 56 -6.53 -2.93 -0.10
N SER A 57 -5.55 -2.55 -0.92
CA SER A 57 -4.19 -3.08 -0.81
C SER A 57 -3.47 -2.50 0.39
N MET A 58 -2.58 -3.32 0.98
CA MET A 58 -1.69 -2.88 2.05
C MET A 58 -0.47 -2.14 1.47
N VAL A 59 0.61 -2.03 2.22
CA VAL A 59 1.80 -1.29 1.81
C VAL A 59 2.54 -2.03 0.69
N PHE A 60 2.91 -1.30 -0.36
CA PHE A 60 3.60 -1.91 -1.50
C PHE A 60 5.08 -2.13 -1.23
N MET A 61 5.57 -3.37 -1.44
CA MET A 61 6.99 -3.70 -1.46
C MET A 61 7.74 -2.84 -2.49
N ASP A 62 7.11 -2.55 -3.62
CA ASP A 62 7.68 -1.78 -4.74
C ASP A 62 8.05 -0.35 -4.37
N ASN A 63 7.53 0.19 -3.28
CA ASN A 63 7.99 1.46 -2.72
C ASN A 63 9.47 1.41 -2.36
N LEU A 64 10.00 0.25 -2.01
CA LEU A 64 11.38 0.08 -1.57
C LEU A 64 12.39 0.08 -2.72
N THR A 65 11.94 -0.07 -3.97
CA THR A 65 12.78 0.05 -5.17
C THR A 65 12.90 1.49 -5.69
N ARG A 66 12.15 2.43 -5.07
CA ARG A 66 12.11 3.82 -5.53
C ARG A 66 13.33 4.61 -5.07
N PHE A 67 13.60 5.71 -5.78
CA PHE A 67 14.76 6.59 -5.56
C PHE A 67 14.87 7.15 -4.13
N TRP A 68 13.77 7.23 -3.39
CA TRP A 68 13.75 7.72 -2.01
C TRP A 68 14.04 6.64 -0.96
N SER A 69 13.94 5.36 -1.29
CA SER A 69 14.15 4.25 -0.35
C SER A 69 15.35 3.36 -0.73
N LYS A 70 15.47 3.00 -2.01
CA LYS A 70 16.51 2.08 -2.49
C LYS A 70 17.93 2.51 -2.10
N PRO A 71 18.36 3.78 -2.27
CA PRO A 71 19.72 4.19 -1.92
C PRO A 71 20.08 3.99 -0.45
N SER A 72 19.13 4.14 0.47
CA SER A 72 19.35 3.90 1.89
C SER A 72 19.69 2.43 2.16
N ILE A 73 19.01 1.51 1.50
CA ILE A 73 19.24 0.07 1.62
C ILE A 73 20.54 -0.33 0.93
N THR A 74 20.77 0.16 -0.31
CA THR A 74 21.91 -0.29 -1.13
C THR A 74 23.23 0.32 -0.73
N ASN A 75 23.27 1.61 -0.38
CA ASN A 75 24.50 2.35 -0.12
C ASN A 75 24.82 2.43 1.38
N ASN A 76 23.79 2.51 2.24
CA ASN A 76 23.96 2.77 3.67
C ASN A 76 23.65 1.56 4.55
N ASN A 77 23.12 0.47 3.98
CA ASN A 77 22.67 -0.71 4.72
C ASN A 77 21.54 -0.40 5.73
N ILE A 78 20.67 0.55 5.40
CA ILE A 78 19.57 0.98 6.27
C ILE A 78 18.23 0.82 5.55
N PHE A 79 17.34 0.02 6.12
CA PHE A 79 15.92 0.07 5.79
C PHE A 79 15.26 1.17 6.63
N ALA A 80 15.09 2.35 6.05
CA ALA A 80 14.44 3.49 6.69
C ALA A 80 13.00 3.63 6.21
N TYR A 81 12.03 3.66 7.14
CA TYR A 81 10.61 3.75 6.79
C TYR A 81 9.82 4.52 7.88
N PRO A 82 8.78 5.30 7.52
CA PRO A 82 8.02 6.10 8.49
C PRO A 82 6.97 5.26 9.24
N CYS A 83 7.38 4.12 9.76
CA CYS A 83 6.55 3.26 10.60
C CYS A 83 7.18 3.08 11.98
N SER A 84 6.32 3.05 13.00
CA SER A 84 6.78 2.74 14.37
C SER A 84 7.39 1.33 14.42
N PRO A 85 8.30 1.05 15.35
CA PRO A 85 8.88 -0.29 15.52
C PRO A 85 7.82 -1.38 15.76
N GLU A 86 6.67 -1.01 16.33
CA GLU A 86 5.59 -1.92 16.70
C GLU A 86 4.52 -2.08 15.60
N LEU A 87 4.59 -1.28 14.54
CA LEU A 87 3.59 -1.32 13.47
C LEU A 87 3.77 -2.58 12.62
N LYS A 88 2.78 -3.46 12.69
CA LYS A 88 2.70 -4.68 11.88
C LYS A 88 2.12 -4.37 10.50
N ILE A 89 2.77 -4.84 9.46
CA ILE A 89 2.37 -4.57 8.06
C ILE A 89 2.39 -5.87 7.25
N SER A 90 1.32 -6.13 6.51
CA SER A 90 1.26 -7.16 5.46
C SER A 90 1.67 -6.53 4.12
N TRP A 91 2.96 -6.56 3.82
CA TRP A 91 3.50 -6.02 2.58
C TRP A 91 3.04 -6.84 1.37
N VAL A 92 2.70 -6.17 0.27
CA VAL A 92 2.26 -6.81 -0.98
C VAL A 92 2.99 -6.20 -2.17
N CYS A 93 3.35 -7.00 -3.18
CA CYS A 93 3.92 -6.46 -4.41
C CYS A 93 2.81 -6.07 -5.42
N LEU A 94 3.12 -5.11 -6.30
CA LEU A 94 2.18 -4.64 -7.31
C LEU A 94 1.76 -5.74 -8.30
N GLU A 95 2.66 -6.70 -8.59
CA GLU A 95 2.35 -7.86 -9.43
C GLU A 95 1.20 -8.69 -8.83
N ASP A 96 1.23 -8.94 -7.52
CA ASP A 96 0.19 -9.71 -6.85
C ASP A 96 -1.13 -8.94 -6.76
N VAL A 97 -1.06 -7.62 -6.51
CA VAL A 97 -2.26 -6.77 -6.57
C VAL A 97 -2.91 -6.84 -7.95
N ALA A 98 -2.13 -6.80 -9.03
CA ALA A 98 -2.64 -6.95 -10.39
C ALA A 98 -3.30 -8.32 -10.61
N LYS A 99 -2.70 -9.40 -10.09
CA LYS A 99 -3.32 -10.75 -10.14
C LYS A 99 -4.66 -10.78 -9.41
N PHE A 100 -4.75 -10.19 -8.22
CA PHE A 100 -6.01 -10.07 -7.49
C PHE A 100 -7.05 -9.26 -8.27
N MET A 101 -6.66 -8.15 -8.90
CA MET A 101 -7.57 -7.35 -9.72
C MET A 101 -8.13 -8.15 -10.89
N VAL A 102 -7.28 -8.85 -11.65
CA VAL A 102 -7.69 -9.67 -12.80
C VAL A 102 -8.57 -10.84 -12.37
N ALA A 103 -8.18 -11.56 -11.31
CA ALA A 103 -8.96 -12.66 -10.77
C ALA A 103 -10.33 -12.19 -10.27
N SER A 104 -10.40 -11.04 -9.59
CA SER A 104 -11.66 -10.45 -9.13
C SER A 104 -12.56 -10.01 -10.28
N LEU A 105 -11.97 -9.47 -11.34
CA LEU A 105 -12.72 -9.08 -12.55
C LEU A 105 -13.36 -10.31 -13.22
N SER A 106 -12.63 -11.41 -13.26
CA SER A 106 -13.06 -12.68 -13.90
C SER A 106 -14.00 -13.52 -13.01
N SER A 107 -14.08 -13.24 -11.71
CA SER A 107 -14.90 -13.99 -10.77
C SER A 107 -16.38 -13.67 -10.93
N SER A 108 -17.22 -14.67 -11.19
CA SER A 108 -18.68 -14.50 -11.26
C SER A 108 -19.34 -14.41 -9.87
N SER A 109 -18.63 -14.83 -8.82
CA SER A 109 -19.16 -14.78 -7.44
C SER A 109 -18.92 -13.44 -6.76
N MET A 110 -17.97 -12.63 -7.23
CA MET A 110 -17.66 -11.31 -6.66
C MET A 110 -18.45 -10.24 -7.43
N LYS A 111 -19.44 -9.65 -6.79
CA LYS A 111 -20.36 -8.69 -7.44
C LYS A 111 -20.49 -7.34 -6.77
N ALA A 112 -20.24 -7.28 -5.45
CA ALA A 112 -20.31 -6.07 -4.64
C ALA A 112 -19.39 -6.27 -3.42
N ASP A 113 -18.09 -6.44 -3.68
CA ASP A 113 -17.14 -6.90 -2.67
C ASP A 113 -16.08 -5.85 -2.38
N LYS A 114 -15.69 -5.76 -1.11
CA LYS A 114 -14.51 -5.00 -0.65
C LYS A 114 -13.57 -5.97 0.04
N ILE A 115 -12.37 -6.13 -0.50
CA ILE A 115 -11.37 -7.07 0.02
C ILE A 115 -10.10 -6.36 0.43
N TYR A 116 -9.52 -6.83 1.53
CA TYR A 116 -8.18 -6.41 1.96
C TYR A 116 -7.14 -7.35 1.36
N VAL A 117 -6.13 -6.79 0.72
CA VAL A 117 -5.07 -7.54 0.05
C VAL A 117 -3.71 -7.16 0.62
N GLY A 118 -3.09 -8.09 1.30
CA GLY A 118 -1.71 -8.03 1.81
C GLY A 118 -0.89 -9.21 1.28
N GLY A 119 0.39 -9.21 1.61
CA GLY A 119 1.25 -10.37 1.38
C GLY A 119 1.01 -11.49 2.41
N PRO A 120 1.70 -12.63 2.27
CA PRO A 120 1.52 -13.79 3.12
C PRO A 120 2.07 -13.61 4.53
N GLU A 121 2.81 -12.55 4.78
CA GLU A 121 3.55 -12.32 6.02
C GLU A 121 3.10 -11.02 6.68
N ILE A 122 3.01 -11.05 8.02
CA ILE A 122 2.80 -9.86 8.85
C ILE A 122 4.15 -9.53 9.48
N LEU A 123 4.76 -8.42 9.06
CA LEU A 123 6.13 -8.06 9.39
C LEU A 123 6.21 -6.74 10.16
N LEU A 124 7.08 -6.68 11.16
CA LEU A 124 7.60 -5.46 11.76
C LEU A 124 8.72 -4.87 10.88
N GLY A 125 9.09 -3.62 11.09
CA GLY A 125 10.21 -3.01 10.38
C GLY A 125 11.51 -3.79 10.54
N LYS A 126 11.80 -4.32 11.73
CA LYS A 126 12.97 -5.17 11.99
C LYS A 126 12.95 -6.47 11.18
N ASP A 127 11.77 -7.10 11.03
CA ASP A 127 11.64 -8.35 10.30
C ASP A 127 11.91 -8.12 8.80
N VAL A 128 11.51 -6.96 8.27
CA VAL A 128 11.85 -6.54 6.90
C VAL A 128 13.35 -6.36 6.72
N ALA A 129 14.02 -5.70 7.67
CA ALA A 129 15.46 -5.53 7.66
C ALA A 129 16.21 -6.88 7.71
N GLU A 130 15.76 -7.84 8.54
CA GLU A 130 16.30 -9.20 8.60
C GLU A 130 16.15 -9.93 7.26
N LYS A 131 15.01 -9.80 6.57
CA LYS A 131 14.82 -10.39 5.25
C LYS A 131 15.73 -9.79 4.19
N PHE A 132 15.95 -8.47 4.22
CA PHE A 132 16.95 -7.83 3.39
C PHE A 132 18.35 -8.33 3.72
N SER A 133 18.71 -8.43 5.00
CA SER A 133 20.02 -8.91 5.44
C SER A 133 20.31 -10.31 4.90
N LYS A 134 19.33 -11.20 5.03
CA LYS A 134 19.44 -12.57 4.53
C LYS A 134 19.54 -12.64 3.00
N ALA A 135 18.71 -11.86 2.30
CA ALA A 135 18.68 -11.91 0.84
C ALA A 135 19.90 -11.26 0.17
N LEU A 136 20.52 -10.28 0.83
CA LEU A 136 21.66 -9.51 0.31
C LEU A 136 23.02 -9.94 0.92
N ASP A 137 23.01 -10.94 1.80
CA ASP A 137 24.21 -11.45 2.51
C ASP A 137 25.03 -10.34 3.19
N ARG A 138 24.32 -9.39 3.83
CA ARG A 138 24.93 -8.28 4.57
C ARG A 138 23.95 -7.72 5.60
N GLU A 139 24.46 -7.20 6.71
CA GLU A 139 23.62 -6.62 7.75
C GLU A 139 22.89 -5.38 7.24
N ILE A 140 21.55 -5.39 7.31
CA ILE A 140 20.66 -4.26 7.06
C ILE A 140 19.95 -3.92 8.36
N ILE A 141 19.99 -2.65 8.77
CA ILE A 141 19.42 -2.18 10.03
C ILE A 141 18.10 -1.44 9.76
N PHE A 142 17.06 -1.76 10.52
CA PHE A 142 15.82 -0.97 10.48
C PHE A 142 15.98 0.36 11.21
N LYS A 143 15.57 1.44 10.55
CA LYS A 143 15.46 2.77 11.13
C LYS A 143 14.03 3.30 10.99
N SER A 144 13.31 3.39 12.12
CA SER A 144 12.04 4.12 12.18
C SER A 144 12.29 5.60 11.92
N LEU A 145 11.51 6.17 11.02
CA LEU A 145 11.53 7.61 10.71
C LEU A 145 10.29 8.27 11.31
N GLU A 146 10.49 9.44 11.90
CA GLU A 146 9.35 10.30 12.25
C GLU A 146 8.62 10.71 10.97
N PRO A 147 7.28 10.56 10.90
CA PRO A 147 6.51 10.88 9.70
C PRO A 147 6.72 12.29 9.16
N GLN A 148 6.90 13.29 10.04
CA GLN A 148 7.18 14.67 9.66
C GLN A 148 8.54 14.82 8.97
N ASN A 149 9.57 14.14 9.51
CA ASN A 149 10.91 14.16 8.93
C ASN A 149 10.92 13.45 7.56
N PHE A 150 10.19 12.33 7.44
CA PHE A 150 10.01 11.65 6.17
C PHE A 150 9.33 12.54 5.13
N ALA A 151 8.24 13.20 5.50
CA ALA A 151 7.52 14.13 4.63
C ALA A 151 8.38 15.33 4.21
N GLY A 152 9.17 15.90 5.13
CA GLY A 152 10.14 16.96 4.83
C GLY A 152 11.21 16.50 3.85
N ALA A 153 11.78 15.30 4.04
CA ALA A 153 12.74 14.72 3.11
C ALA A 153 12.14 14.51 1.71
N MET A 154 10.89 14.04 1.62
CA MET A 154 10.17 13.90 0.36
C MET A 154 9.89 15.25 -0.30
N SER A 155 9.51 16.27 0.47
CA SER A 155 9.36 17.65 -0.01
C SER A 155 10.68 18.16 -0.61
N LYS A 156 11.78 18.00 0.11
CA LYS A 156 13.10 18.44 -0.33
C LYS A 156 13.52 17.82 -1.66
N LEU A 157 13.25 16.53 -1.85
CA LEU A 157 13.57 15.82 -3.10
C LEU A 157 12.84 16.39 -4.32
N VAL A 158 11.67 16.98 -4.14
CA VAL A 158 10.83 17.48 -5.24
C VAL A 158 10.87 18.99 -5.36
N THR A 159 10.86 19.71 -4.24
CA THR A 159 10.78 21.18 -4.20
C THR A 159 12.09 21.88 -3.85
N GLY A 160 13.08 21.14 -3.37
CA GLY A 160 14.34 21.67 -2.84
C GLY A 160 14.27 22.15 -1.37
N SER A 161 13.09 22.09 -0.72
CA SER A 161 12.87 22.54 0.67
C SER A 161 12.26 21.44 1.53
N GLU A 162 12.76 21.29 2.77
CA GLU A 162 12.14 20.41 3.78
C GLU A 162 10.88 21.04 4.41
N VAL A 163 10.68 22.34 4.23
CA VAL A 163 9.50 23.04 4.75
C VAL A 163 8.32 22.78 3.83
N TYR A 164 7.19 22.40 4.40
CA TYR A 164 5.94 22.14 3.69
C TYR A 164 4.74 22.60 4.53
N GLU A 165 3.62 22.87 3.87
CA GLU A 165 2.36 23.22 4.52
C GLU A 165 1.57 21.97 4.90
N ASP A 166 0.80 22.02 5.98
CA ASP A 166 -0.02 20.91 6.47
C ASP A 166 -1.07 20.45 5.45
N GLN A 167 -1.63 21.36 4.65
CA GLN A 167 -2.58 21.04 3.59
C GLN A 167 -1.94 20.54 2.30
N SER A 168 -0.60 20.52 2.22
CA SER A 168 0.11 19.97 1.07
C SER A 168 0.04 18.44 1.03
N ILE A 169 0.48 17.85 -0.10
CA ILE A 169 0.61 16.39 -0.20
C ILE A 169 1.59 15.82 0.84
N TYR A 170 2.58 16.60 1.26
CA TYR A 170 3.58 16.20 2.26
C TYR A 170 2.99 16.24 3.67
N GLY A 171 2.21 17.26 4.01
CA GLY A 171 1.45 17.30 5.27
C GLY A 171 0.45 16.13 5.34
N GLY A 172 -0.25 15.86 4.25
CA GLY A 172 -1.13 14.70 4.14
C GLY A 172 -0.38 13.37 4.30
N MET A 173 0.86 13.27 3.79
CA MET A 173 1.73 12.10 3.96
C MET A 173 2.14 11.92 5.44
N ALA A 174 2.55 12.98 6.12
CA ALA A 174 2.88 12.94 7.54
C ALA A 174 1.68 12.50 8.38
N ALA A 175 0.50 13.10 8.14
CA ALA A 175 -0.73 12.76 8.84
C ALA A 175 -1.13 11.29 8.63
N PHE A 176 -0.98 10.79 7.41
CA PHE A 176 -1.26 9.41 7.03
C PHE A 176 -0.41 8.40 7.83
N TYR A 177 0.91 8.56 7.85
CA TYR A 177 1.78 7.67 8.62
C TYR A 177 1.62 7.85 10.13
N ASN A 178 1.40 9.05 10.63
CA ASN A 178 1.08 9.29 12.05
C ASN A 178 -0.16 8.52 12.47
N TRP A 179 -1.21 8.56 11.65
CA TRP A 179 -2.44 7.84 11.95
C TRP A 179 -2.20 6.33 12.06
N TYR A 180 -1.49 5.71 11.10
CA TYR A 180 -1.19 4.28 11.16
C TYR A 180 -0.35 3.90 12.36
N ASN A 181 0.66 4.71 12.71
CA ASN A 181 1.53 4.45 13.85
C ASN A 181 0.80 4.48 15.20
N GLN A 182 -0.38 5.08 15.26
CA GLN A 182 -1.21 5.16 16.47
C GLN A 182 -2.25 4.04 16.56
N GLN A 183 -2.42 3.22 15.49
CA GLN A 183 -3.43 2.18 15.50
C GLN A 183 -2.94 0.91 16.21
N ASN A 184 -3.74 0.40 17.15
CA ASN A 184 -3.52 -0.88 17.81
C ASN A 184 -4.87 -1.59 18.00
N PRO A 185 -5.13 -2.75 17.35
CA PRO A 185 -4.22 -3.45 16.45
C PRO A 185 -3.98 -2.68 15.13
N SER A 186 -2.85 -2.98 14.47
CA SER A 186 -2.54 -2.39 13.17
C SER A 186 -3.57 -2.79 12.11
N PRO A 187 -4.21 -1.85 11.43
CA PRO A 187 -5.14 -2.16 10.34
C PRO A 187 -4.42 -2.65 9.08
N LEU A 188 -3.09 -2.53 9.03
CA LEU A 188 -2.26 -3.01 7.93
C LEU A 188 -1.85 -4.49 8.08
N ALA A 189 -2.22 -5.15 9.20
CA ALA A 189 -1.91 -6.54 9.49
C ALA A 189 -3.09 -7.44 9.12
N VAL A 190 -3.27 -7.72 7.84
CA VAL A 190 -4.45 -8.47 7.34
C VAL A 190 -4.26 -9.99 7.25
N GLY A 191 -3.03 -10.47 7.22
CA GLY A 191 -2.76 -11.91 7.11
C GLY A 191 -3.30 -12.56 5.82
N MET A 192 -3.24 -13.89 5.76
CA MET A 192 -3.73 -14.68 4.63
C MET A 192 -5.25 -14.80 4.66
N ASN A 193 -5.91 -14.28 3.63
CA ASN A 193 -7.35 -14.37 3.49
C ASN A 193 -7.74 -15.68 2.75
N PRO A 194 -8.71 -16.46 3.24
CA PRO A 194 -9.23 -17.64 2.53
C PRO A 194 -9.66 -17.34 1.08
N LEU A 195 -10.06 -16.12 0.78
CA LEU A 195 -10.41 -15.64 -0.54
C LEU A 195 -9.25 -15.78 -1.55
N TYR A 196 -7.99 -15.73 -1.11
CA TYR A 196 -6.84 -15.89 -1.98
C TYR A 196 -6.85 -17.25 -2.67
N LYS A 197 -7.25 -18.31 -1.94
CA LYS A 197 -7.41 -19.65 -2.52
C LYS A 197 -8.54 -19.70 -3.54
N SER A 198 -9.69 -19.07 -3.26
CA SER A 198 -10.82 -19.07 -4.19
C SER A 198 -10.55 -18.29 -5.46
N LEU A 199 -9.68 -17.28 -5.40
CA LEU A 199 -9.21 -16.51 -6.55
C LEU A 199 -7.98 -17.14 -7.24
N ASN A 200 -7.47 -18.25 -6.70
CA ASN A 200 -6.25 -18.91 -7.18
C ASN A 200 -5.04 -17.96 -7.27
N VAL A 201 -4.90 -17.08 -6.28
CA VAL A 201 -3.77 -16.14 -6.17
C VAL A 201 -2.94 -16.50 -4.95
N ASN A 202 -1.66 -16.76 -5.18
CA ASN A 202 -0.67 -17.00 -4.14
C ASN A 202 0.23 -15.77 -4.02
N PRO A 203 0.12 -14.97 -2.94
CA PRO A 203 0.94 -13.79 -2.75
C PRO A 203 2.42 -14.15 -2.57
N THR A 204 3.27 -13.28 -3.09
CA THR A 204 4.73 -13.42 -3.06
C THR A 204 5.26 -13.16 -1.65
N TYR A 205 6.13 -14.03 -1.14
CA TYR A 205 6.86 -13.80 0.10
C TYR A 205 7.86 -12.66 -0.05
N PHE A 206 8.10 -11.92 1.03
CA PHE A 206 8.92 -10.72 0.98
C PHE A 206 10.36 -11.00 0.55
N GLU A 207 10.96 -12.09 1.06
CA GLU A 207 12.31 -12.51 0.67
C GLU A 207 12.41 -12.88 -0.82
N ASP A 208 11.39 -13.56 -1.36
CA ASP A 208 11.34 -13.93 -2.77
C ASP A 208 11.18 -12.69 -3.67
N TRP A 209 10.43 -11.69 -3.20
CA TRP A 209 10.34 -10.41 -3.87
C TRP A 209 11.68 -9.69 -3.90
N ILE A 210 12.43 -9.65 -2.79
CA ILE A 210 13.76 -9.05 -2.75
C ILE A 210 14.67 -9.68 -3.82
N LYS A 211 14.71 -11.02 -3.88
CA LYS A 211 15.58 -11.77 -4.80
C LYS A 211 15.29 -11.51 -6.28
N LYS A 212 14.08 -11.07 -6.61
CA LYS A 212 13.69 -10.73 -7.99
C LYS A 212 14.17 -9.36 -8.46
N HIS A 213 14.66 -8.52 -7.54
CA HIS A 213 15.03 -7.15 -7.84
C HIS A 213 16.54 -6.93 -7.73
N ASN A 214 17.06 -5.99 -8.54
CA ASN A 214 18.45 -5.57 -8.44
C ASN A 214 18.64 -4.60 -7.25
N TRP A 215 19.56 -4.96 -6.34
CA TRP A 215 19.94 -4.17 -5.16
C TRP A 215 21.39 -3.73 -5.20
N ASP A 216 21.98 -3.61 -6.39
CA ASP A 216 23.32 -3.03 -6.53
C ASP A 216 23.32 -1.58 -6.06
N LYS A 217 24.48 -1.11 -5.66
CA LYS A 217 24.69 0.28 -5.26
C LYS A 217 24.27 1.21 -6.39
N VAL A 218 23.65 2.31 -6.03
CA VAL A 218 23.11 3.32 -6.97
C VAL A 218 23.93 4.59 -6.85
#